data_494ac36c7978321d530033a773726a0e
#
_entry.id   494ac36c7978321d530033a773726a0e
#
_cell.length_a   1.000
_cell.length_b   1.000
_cell.length_c   1.000
_cell.angle_alpha   90.00
_cell.angle_beta   90.00
_cell.angle_gamma   90.00
#
_symmetry.space_group_name_H-M   'P 1'
#
loop_
_entity.id
_entity.type
_entity.pdbx_description
1 polymer ?
#
loop_
_entity_poly.entity_id
_entity_poly.type
_entity_poly.pdbx_seq_one_letter_code
_entity_poly.pdbx_strand_id
1 'polypeptide(L)'
;STPIKSSAASDVYKRQKQRVAIARALATNPKILLCDEATSALDPNTTAGVLELLKDINKRLGITIVVITHEMKVIQEICNRVAIISEGKIAEMGSVQEIFRAPKTQIGQELVFHEGSNREAYAGKLPYCYRVVFKGGISNEPVLGRMMIDCNGVANILAGNTRNIDGEVFGQMILQFPEEEALRKKMIQYLKDQGVEVEEVAYV
;
A
#
# COMPACT_ATOMS: atom_id res chain seq x y z
N SER A 1 11.49 4.06 38.95
CA SER A 1 11.45 2.79 38.23
C SER A 1 10.02 2.43 37.88
N THR A 2 9.59 2.73 36.69
CA THR A 2 8.25 2.43 36.16
C THR A 2 8.26 1.03 35.54
N PRO A 3 7.28 0.17 35.79
CA PRO A 3 7.32 -1.21 35.33
C PRO A 3 6.90 -1.32 33.86
N ILE A 4 7.84 -1.75 33.02
CA ILE A 4 7.63 -2.07 31.57
C ILE A 4 6.89 -3.43 31.36
N LYS A 5 6.24 -3.96 32.39
CA LYS A 5 5.61 -5.30 32.36
C LYS A 5 4.16 -5.34 31.84
N SER A 6 3.54 -4.22 31.48
CA SER A 6 2.10 -4.22 31.16
C SER A 6 1.79 -4.47 29.67
N SER A 7 2.68 -4.18 28.71
CA SER A 7 2.41 -4.33 27.28
C SER A 7 2.42 -5.80 26.82
N ALA A 8 3.44 -6.56 27.17
CA ALA A 8 3.56 -7.96 26.73
C ALA A 8 2.42 -8.87 27.24
N ALA A 9 1.96 -8.69 28.48
CA ALA A 9 0.82 -9.44 29.01
C ALA A 9 -0.50 -9.05 28.34
N SER A 10 -0.68 -7.77 27.99
CA SER A 10 -1.82 -7.28 27.24
C SER A 10 -1.86 -7.87 25.82
N ASP A 11 -0.72 -7.95 25.16
CA ASP A 11 -0.62 -8.46 23.79
C ASP A 11 -0.85 -9.98 23.73
N VAL A 12 -0.31 -10.74 24.67
CA VAL A 12 -0.61 -12.18 24.81
C VAL A 12 -2.10 -12.41 25.02
N TYR A 13 -2.75 -11.62 25.84
CA TYR A 13 -4.18 -11.71 26.12
C TYR A 13 -5.03 -11.39 24.86
N LYS A 14 -4.69 -10.35 24.12
CA LYS A 14 -5.35 -10.01 22.85
C LYS A 14 -5.22 -11.14 21.82
N ARG A 15 -4.02 -11.71 21.66
CA ARG A 15 -3.78 -12.87 20.79
C ARG A 15 -4.66 -14.06 21.14
N GLN A 16 -4.76 -14.38 22.44
CA GLN A 16 -5.58 -15.50 22.90
C GLN A 16 -7.07 -15.24 22.61
N LYS A 17 -7.58 -14.05 22.87
CA LYS A 17 -8.96 -13.69 22.58
C LYS A 17 -9.30 -13.85 21.09
N GLN A 18 -8.44 -13.41 20.18
CA GLN A 18 -8.68 -13.54 18.75
C GLN A 18 -8.67 -15.02 18.29
N ARG A 19 -7.71 -15.80 18.77
CA ARG A 19 -7.68 -17.24 18.47
C ARG A 19 -8.94 -17.94 18.99
N VAL A 20 -9.42 -17.59 20.16
CA VAL A 20 -10.67 -18.12 20.71
C VAL A 20 -11.89 -17.68 19.88
N ALA A 21 -11.95 -16.43 19.43
CA ALA A 21 -13.02 -15.94 18.56
C ALA A 21 -13.05 -16.68 17.23
N ILE A 22 -11.90 -16.88 16.59
CA ILE A 22 -11.77 -17.68 15.36
C ILE A 22 -12.20 -19.12 15.62
N ALA A 23 -11.74 -19.76 16.69
CA ALA A 23 -12.08 -21.13 17.03
C ALA A 23 -13.61 -21.31 17.27
N ARG A 24 -14.25 -20.34 17.94
CA ARG A 24 -15.71 -20.31 18.13
C ARG A 24 -16.45 -20.20 16.81
N ALA A 25 -16.01 -19.34 15.90
CA ALA A 25 -16.61 -19.20 14.59
C ALA A 25 -16.47 -20.48 13.76
N LEU A 26 -15.33 -21.15 13.83
CA LEU A 26 -15.08 -22.42 13.13
C LEU A 26 -15.85 -23.61 13.70
N ALA A 27 -16.23 -23.59 14.98
CA ALA A 27 -16.97 -24.67 15.62
C ALA A 27 -18.33 -24.95 14.97
N THR A 28 -18.89 -23.99 14.23
CA THR A 28 -20.13 -24.15 13.46
C THR A 28 -19.94 -24.74 12.07
N ASN A 29 -18.70 -25.11 11.71
CA ASN A 29 -18.29 -25.61 10.40
C ASN A 29 -18.76 -24.70 9.23
N PRO A 30 -18.40 -23.40 9.24
CA PRO A 30 -18.90 -22.44 8.27
C PRO A 30 -18.26 -22.64 6.90
N LYS A 31 -18.98 -22.31 5.82
CA LYS A 31 -18.40 -22.20 4.48
C LYS A 31 -17.69 -20.86 4.25
N ILE A 32 -18.08 -19.83 4.99
CA ILE A 32 -17.55 -18.48 4.90
C ILE A 32 -17.23 -17.98 6.31
N LEU A 33 -16.02 -17.51 6.52
CA LEU A 33 -15.58 -16.83 7.74
C LEU A 33 -15.47 -15.34 7.48
N LEU A 34 -16.20 -14.52 8.22
CA LEU A 34 -16.12 -13.06 8.16
C LEU A 34 -15.23 -12.54 9.28
N CYS A 35 -14.20 -11.80 8.93
CA CYS A 35 -13.26 -11.17 9.85
C CYS A 35 -13.36 -9.66 9.72
N ASP A 36 -13.97 -9.01 10.71
CA ASP A 36 -14.10 -7.57 10.76
C ASP A 36 -12.98 -7.00 11.64
N GLU A 37 -12.14 -6.17 11.02
CA GLU A 37 -10.97 -5.51 11.65
C GLU A 37 -10.14 -6.43 12.58
N ALA A 38 -9.94 -7.68 12.19
CA ALA A 38 -9.30 -8.70 13.02
C ALA A 38 -7.86 -8.34 13.47
N THR A 39 -7.26 -7.32 12.87
CA THR A 39 -5.86 -6.89 13.12
C THR A 39 -5.74 -5.46 13.67
N SER A 40 -6.80 -4.66 13.67
CA SER A 40 -6.78 -3.20 13.91
C SER A 40 -6.25 -2.74 15.28
N ALA A 41 -6.20 -3.64 16.26
CA ALA A 41 -5.74 -3.31 17.62
C ALA A 41 -4.48 -4.09 18.05
N LEU A 42 -3.74 -4.63 17.07
CA LEU A 42 -2.60 -5.51 17.32
C LEU A 42 -1.27 -4.87 16.94
N ASP A 43 -0.23 -5.29 17.63
CA ASP A 43 1.14 -5.02 17.21
C ASP A 43 1.49 -5.80 15.91
N PRO A 44 2.48 -5.35 15.14
CA PRO A 44 2.84 -5.97 13.85
C PRO A 44 3.15 -7.47 13.93
N ASN A 45 3.81 -7.93 15.00
CA ASN A 45 4.17 -9.34 15.16
C ASN A 45 2.92 -10.20 15.44
N THR A 46 1.98 -9.64 16.17
CA THR A 46 0.70 -10.31 16.47
C THR A 46 -0.17 -10.37 15.22
N THR A 47 -0.23 -9.30 14.46
CA THR A 47 -0.91 -9.25 13.16
C THR A 47 -0.41 -10.37 12.24
N ALA A 48 0.89 -10.49 12.04
CA ALA A 48 1.47 -11.54 11.20
C ALA A 48 1.04 -12.95 11.64
N GLY A 49 1.04 -13.24 12.94
CA GLY A 49 0.61 -14.55 13.46
C GLY A 49 -0.88 -14.84 13.26
N VAL A 50 -1.75 -13.83 13.28
CA VAL A 50 -3.19 -14.00 12.97
C VAL A 50 -3.40 -14.21 11.48
N LEU A 51 -2.69 -13.47 10.62
CA LEU A 51 -2.77 -13.61 9.18
C LEU A 51 -2.28 -15.00 8.71
N GLU A 52 -1.20 -15.50 9.28
CA GLU A 52 -0.71 -16.86 9.03
C GLU A 52 -1.74 -17.92 9.43
N LEU A 53 -2.37 -17.76 10.61
CA LEU A 53 -3.44 -18.65 11.05
C LEU A 53 -4.62 -18.63 10.09
N LEU A 54 -5.05 -17.49 9.59
CA LEU A 54 -6.14 -17.38 8.61
C LEU A 54 -5.79 -18.05 7.29
N LYS A 55 -4.55 -17.87 6.78
CA LYS A 55 -4.05 -18.60 5.59
C LYS A 55 -4.10 -20.10 5.78
N ASP A 56 -3.67 -20.61 6.91
CA ASP A 56 -3.67 -22.02 7.26
C ASP A 56 -5.09 -22.57 7.31
N ILE A 57 -6.02 -21.86 7.93
CA ILE A 57 -7.43 -22.23 8.01
C ILE A 57 -8.04 -22.30 6.60
N ASN A 58 -7.85 -21.28 5.78
CA ASN A 58 -8.32 -21.27 4.39
C ASN A 58 -7.78 -22.48 3.61
N LYS A 59 -6.49 -22.76 3.71
CA LYS A 59 -5.82 -23.84 2.98
C LYS A 59 -6.27 -25.22 3.45
N ARG A 60 -6.44 -25.44 4.77
CA ARG A 60 -6.78 -26.74 5.35
C ARG A 60 -8.26 -27.07 5.27
N LEU A 61 -9.12 -26.06 5.47
CA LEU A 61 -10.56 -26.29 5.52
C LEU A 61 -11.28 -25.95 4.20
N GLY A 62 -10.60 -25.29 3.25
CA GLY A 62 -11.18 -24.89 1.97
C GLY A 62 -12.32 -23.86 2.10
N ILE A 63 -12.41 -23.14 3.23
CA ILE A 63 -13.46 -22.14 3.46
C ILE A 63 -13.09 -20.81 2.86
N THR A 64 -14.08 -20.03 2.46
CA THR A 64 -13.86 -18.64 2.02
C THR A 64 -13.66 -17.74 3.24
N ILE A 65 -12.62 -16.92 3.24
CA ILE A 65 -12.39 -15.92 4.28
C ILE A 65 -12.61 -14.53 3.69
N VAL A 66 -13.49 -13.75 4.30
CA VAL A 66 -13.74 -12.35 3.96
C VAL A 66 -13.15 -11.48 5.07
N VAL A 67 -12.20 -10.62 4.72
CA VAL A 67 -11.54 -9.73 5.67
C VAL A 67 -11.98 -8.30 5.38
N ILE A 68 -12.51 -7.61 6.39
CA ILE A 68 -12.79 -6.19 6.34
C ILE A 68 -11.66 -5.48 7.04
N THR A 69 -10.97 -4.60 6.34
CA THR A 69 -9.82 -3.86 6.88
C THR A 69 -9.57 -2.60 6.06
N HIS A 70 -8.99 -1.60 6.70
CA HIS A 70 -8.41 -0.43 6.04
C HIS A 70 -6.89 -0.55 5.86
N GLU A 71 -6.28 -1.65 6.32
CA GLU A 71 -4.84 -1.89 6.22
C GLU A 71 -4.49 -2.55 4.88
N MET A 72 -3.91 -1.80 3.96
CA MET A 72 -3.51 -2.31 2.63
C MET A 72 -2.50 -3.45 2.71
N LYS A 73 -1.62 -3.45 3.72
CA LYS A 73 -0.66 -4.55 3.97
C LYS A 73 -1.35 -5.88 4.22
N VAL A 74 -2.43 -5.87 4.99
CA VAL A 74 -3.23 -7.08 5.26
C VAL A 74 -3.82 -7.62 3.96
N ILE A 75 -4.37 -6.74 3.12
CA ILE A 75 -4.95 -7.13 1.83
C ILE A 75 -3.87 -7.78 0.94
N GLN A 76 -2.72 -7.15 0.81
CA GLN A 76 -1.60 -7.66 0.00
C GLN A 76 -1.08 -9.01 0.50
N GLU A 77 -1.08 -9.21 1.81
CA GLU A 77 -0.48 -10.40 2.41
C GLU A 77 -1.36 -11.64 2.28
N ILE A 78 -2.68 -11.53 2.45
CA ILE A 78 -3.55 -12.73 2.55
C ILE A 78 -4.69 -12.79 1.54
N CYS A 79 -5.04 -11.70 0.86
CA CYS A 79 -6.19 -11.68 -0.02
C CYS A 79 -5.81 -12.01 -1.46
N ASN A 80 -6.70 -12.71 -2.17
CA ASN A 80 -6.59 -12.94 -3.61
C ASN A 80 -7.39 -11.90 -4.41
N ARG A 81 -8.52 -11.45 -3.83
CA ARG A 81 -9.42 -10.46 -4.42
C ARG A 81 -9.73 -9.37 -3.40
N VAL A 82 -10.03 -8.18 -3.89
CA VAL A 82 -10.40 -7.03 -3.07
C VAL A 82 -11.62 -6.35 -3.68
N ALA A 83 -12.49 -5.85 -2.80
CA ALA A 83 -13.56 -4.93 -3.14
C ALA A 83 -13.37 -3.64 -2.32
N ILE A 84 -13.28 -2.52 -2.99
CA ILE A 84 -13.19 -1.19 -2.38
C ILE A 84 -14.63 -0.69 -2.19
N ILE A 85 -14.98 -0.34 -0.97
CA ILE A 85 -16.29 0.18 -0.62
C ILE A 85 -16.18 1.66 -0.30
N SER A 86 -17.03 2.46 -0.93
CA SER A 86 -17.16 3.90 -0.67
C SER A 86 -18.65 4.27 -0.65
N GLU A 87 -19.06 5.07 0.31
CA GLU A 87 -20.45 5.52 0.47
C GLU A 87 -21.48 4.37 0.43
N GLY A 88 -21.13 3.22 1.02
CA GLY A 88 -21.99 2.03 1.07
C GLY A 88 -22.13 1.28 -0.24
N LYS A 89 -21.33 1.61 -1.28
CA LYS A 89 -21.33 0.94 -2.58
C LYS A 89 -19.95 0.38 -2.90
N ILE A 90 -19.91 -0.67 -3.72
CA ILE A 90 -18.66 -1.18 -4.28
C ILE A 90 -18.21 -0.18 -5.35
N ALA A 91 -17.12 0.53 -5.06
CA ALA A 91 -16.50 1.47 -5.99
C ALA A 91 -15.63 0.73 -7.03
N GLU A 92 -14.90 -0.28 -6.58
CA GLU A 92 -14.04 -1.07 -7.44
C GLU A 92 -13.87 -2.49 -6.89
N MET A 93 -13.71 -3.50 -7.77
CA MET A 93 -13.46 -4.88 -7.38
C MET A 93 -12.60 -5.58 -8.42
N GLY A 94 -11.63 -6.37 -7.96
CA GLY A 94 -10.75 -7.14 -8.83
C GLY A 94 -9.82 -8.08 -8.05
N SER A 95 -8.82 -8.64 -8.74
CA SER A 95 -7.71 -9.29 -8.06
C SER A 95 -6.88 -8.24 -7.32
N VAL A 96 -6.19 -8.65 -6.25
CA VAL A 96 -5.29 -7.75 -5.52
C VAL A 96 -4.24 -7.18 -6.48
N GLN A 97 -3.68 -7.99 -7.36
CA GLN A 97 -2.69 -7.57 -8.35
C GLN A 97 -3.23 -6.46 -9.29
N GLU A 98 -4.44 -6.64 -9.83
CA GLU A 98 -5.05 -5.64 -10.74
C GLU A 98 -5.28 -4.32 -10.03
N ILE A 99 -5.90 -4.35 -8.85
CA ILE A 99 -6.24 -3.15 -8.08
C ILE A 99 -4.98 -2.40 -7.62
N PHE A 100 -3.96 -3.14 -7.15
CA PHE A 100 -2.72 -2.50 -6.68
C PHE A 100 -1.81 -2.04 -7.83
N ARG A 101 -1.92 -2.65 -9.01
CA ARG A 101 -1.15 -2.26 -10.18
C ARG A 101 -1.74 -1.05 -10.90
N ALA A 102 -3.05 -1.04 -11.11
CA ALA A 102 -3.74 -0.03 -11.91
C ALA A 102 -5.18 0.18 -11.39
N PRO A 103 -5.36 0.84 -10.23
CA PRO A 103 -6.69 1.17 -9.73
C PRO A 103 -7.39 2.12 -10.70
N LYS A 104 -8.65 1.80 -11.01
CA LYS A 104 -9.44 2.53 -12.02
C LYS A 104 -10.21 3.69 -11.44
N THR A 105 -10.55 3.62 -10.15
CA THR A 105 -11.32 4.65 -9.47
C THR A 105 -10.41 5.60 -8.70
N GLN A 106 -10.84 6.84 -8.51
CA GLN A 106 -10.11 7.81 -7.72
C GLN A 106 -9.87 7.29 -6.30
N ILE A 107 -10.90 6.72 -5.65
CA ILE A 107 -10.76 6.17 -4.30
C ILE A 107 -9.82 4.97 -4.25
N GLY A 108 -9.78 4.13 -5.30
CA GLY A 108 -8.81 3.05 -5.44
C GLY A 108 -7.39 3.59 -5.52
N GLN A 109 -7.18 4.62 -6.31
CA GLN A 109 -5.89 5.32 -6.41
C GLN A 109 -5.49 5.94 -5.06
N GLU A 110 -6.43 6.57 -4.39
CA GLU A 110 -6.21 7.12 -3.05
C GLU A 110 -5.78 6.05 -2.06
N LEU A 111 -6.50 4.97 -1.94
CA LEU A 111 -6.18 3.88 -1.00
C LEU A 111 -4.87 3.18 -1.33
N VAL A 112 -4.63 2.85 -2.60
CA VAL A 112 -3.43 2.11 -3.01
C VAL A 112 -2.16 2.96 -2.93
N PHE A 113 -2.26 4.23 -3.31
CA PHE A 113 -1.09 5.10 -3.42
C PHE A 113 -0.89 6.03 -2.22
N HIS A 114 -1.89 6.20 -1.32
CA HIS A 114 -1.77 7.10 -0.18
C HIS A 114 -1.24 6.45 1.11
N GLU A 115 -1.19 5.14 1.20
CA GLU A 115 -0.61 4.49 2.37
C GLU A 115 0.91 4.75 2.43
N GLY A 116 1.29 5.74 3.22
CA GLY A 116 2.68 6.13 3.46
C GLY A 116 3.17 7.39 2.73
N SER A 117 2.37 8.02 1.87
CA SER A 117 2.69 9.34 1.35
C SER A 117 1.83 10.39 2.07
N ASN A 118 2.47 11.25 2.87
CA ASN A 118 1.87 12.49 3.36
C ASN A 118 1.63 13.43 2.18
N ARG A 119 0.69 13.08 1.27
CA ARG A 119 0.33 13.94 0.14
C ARG A 119 -0.10 15.32 0.62
N GLU A 120 -0.85 15.37 1.72
CA GLU A 120 -1.27 16.61 2.38
C GLU A 120 -0.09 17.41 2.97
N ALA A 121 1.03 16.75 3.29
CA ALA A 121 2.21 17.43 3.81
C ALA A 121 2.96 18.23 2.73
N TYR A 122 2.87 17.82 1.46
CA TYR A 122 3.60 18.42 0.34
C TYR A 122 2.69 19.01 -0.73
N ALA A 123 1.43 18.56 -0.84
CA ALA A 123 0.44 19.16 -1.72
C ALA A 123 0.22 20.62 -1.30
N GLY A 124 0.43 21.55 -2.23
CA GLY A 124 0.20 22.96 -2.03
C GLY A 124 1.28 23.74 -1.27
N LYS A 125 2.41 23.13 -0.86
CA LYS A 125 3.47 23.82 -0.12
C LYS A 125 4.72 24.16 -0.93
N LEU A 126 4.99 23.39 -1.98
CA LEU A 126 6.19 23.57 -2.80
C LEU A 126 5.84 23.56 -4.29
N PRO A 127 6.36 24.50 -5.08
CA PRO A 127 6.17 24.55 -6.51
C PRO A 127 6.95 23.43 -7.22
N TYR A 128 6.53 23.11 -8.44
CA TYR A 128 7.20 22.17 -9.35
C TYR A 128 7.30 20.74 -8.80
N CYS A 129 6.31 20.31 -8.04
CA CYS A 129 6.21 18.95 -7.51
C CYS A 129 5.46 18.04 -8.48
N TYR A 130 6.02 16.86 -8.72
CA TYR A 130 5.45 15.85 -9.59
C TYR A 130 5.41 14.51 -8.90
N ARG A 131 4.32 13.79 -9.09
CA ARG A 131 4.19 12.38 -8.73
C ARG A 131 4.78 11.55 -9.86
N VAL A 132 5.69 10.67 -9.51
CA VAL A 132 6.41 9.79 -10.43
C VAL A 132 6.11 8.35 -10.03
N VAL A 133 5.56 7.55 -10.95
CA VAL A 133 5.16 6.16 -10.69
C VAL A 133 5.97 5.22 -11.58
N PHE A 134 6.67 4.31 -10.94
CA PHE A 134 7.47 3.26 -11.57
C PHE A 134 6.67 1.96 -11.56
N LYS A 135 6.57 1.27 -12.69
CA LYS A 135 5.83 0.01 -12.85
C LYS A 135 6.73 -1.08 -13.40
N GLY A 136 6.66 -2.27 -12.80
CA GLY A 136 7.35 -3.47 -13.28
C GLY A 136 8.88 -3.35 -13.32
N GLY A 137 9.50 -3.92 -14.34
CA GLY A 137 10.96 -4.00 -14.48
C GLY A 137 11.70 -2.66 -14.43
N ILE A 138 11.04 -1.55 -14.76
CA ILE A 138 11.60 -0.20 -14.72
C ILE A 138 12.00 0.21 -13.28
N SER A 139 11.31 -0.32 -12.29
CA SER A 139 11.61 -0.03 -10.88
C SER A 139 12.97 -0.55 -10.41
N ASN A 140 13.57 -1.49 -11.14
CA ASN A 140 14.89 -2.05 -10.86
C ASN A 140 16.02 -1.29 -11.59
N GLU A 141 15.67 -0.37 -12.50
CA GLU A 141 16.63 0.42 -13.24
C GLU A 141 16.92 1.75 -12.50
N PRO A 142 18.16 2.27 -12.55
CA PRO A 142 18.51 3.53 -11.90
C PRO A 142 18.04 4.75 -12.73
N VAL A 143 16.74 4.77 -13.12
CA VAL A 143 16.17 5.74 -14.05
C VAL A 143 16.31 7.17 -13.53
N LEU A 144 16.06 7.40 -12.23
CA LEU A 144 16.20 8.73 -11.63
C LEU A 144 17.64 9.20 -11.64
N GLY A 145 18.59 8.34 -11.29
CA GLY A 145 20.01 8.68 -11.32
C GLY A 145 20.49 9.03 -12.74
N ARG A 146 20.10 8.19 -13.73
CA ARG A 146 20.41 8.44 -15.14
C ARG A 146 19.80 9.74 -15.63
N MET A 147 18.53 10.00 -15.33
CA MET A 147 17.87 11.27 -15.65
C MET A 147 18.65 12.47 -15.15
N MET A 148 19.09 12.46 -13.89
CA MET A 148 19.84 13.58 -13.30
C MET A 148 21.18 13.80 -14.01
N ILE A 149 21.88 12.71 -14.38
CA ILE A 149 23.15 12.76 -15.09
C ILE A 149 22.96 13.25 -16.53
N ASP A 150 22.05 12.59 -17.29
CA ASP A 150 21.89 12.84 -18.73
C ASP A 150 21.23 14.19 -19.02
N CYS A 151 20.36 14.64 -18.13
CA CYS A 151 19.77 15.98 -18.23
C CYS A 151 20.65 17.10 -17.66
N ASN A 152 21.71 16.75 -16.93
CA ASN A 152 22.51 17.67 -16.15
C ASN A 152 21.65 18.52 -15.19
N GLY A 153 20.73 17.87 -14.50
CA GLY A 153 19.77 18.48 -13.59
C GLY A 153 19.56 17.67 -12.34
N VAL A 154 19.14 18.32 -11.26
CA VAL A 154 18.87 17.68 -9.98
C VAL A 154 17.37 17.76 -9.64
N ALA A 155 16.83 16.74 -9.00
CA ALA A 155 15.48 16.74 -8.44
C ALA A 155 15.57 16.38 -6.96
N ASN A 156 14.73 17.02 -6.15
CA ASN A 156 14.63 16.71 -4.73
C ASN A 156 13.58 15.61 -4.52
N ILE A 157 13.91 14.58 -3.74
CA ILE A 157 12.97 13.52 -3.37
C ILE A 157 12.28 13.94 -2.07
N LEU A 158 11.00 14.28 -2.15
CA LEU A 158 10.21 14.74 -1.00
C LEU A 158 9.56 13.58 -0.27
N ALA A 159 9.10 12.57 -1.01
CA ALA A 159 8.53 11.35 -0.47
C ALA A 159 8.76 10.19 -1.43
N GLY A 160 8.79 8.98 -0.92
CA GLY A 160 8.90 7.79 -1.74
C GLY A 160 8.40 6.55 -1.01
N ASN A 161 7.73 5.68 -1.75
CA ASN A 161 7.30 4.37 -1.28
C ASN A 161 7.52 3.36 -2.39
N THR A 162 8.13 2.23 -2.06
CA THR A 162 8.33 1.11 -2.97
C THR A 162 7.69 -0.14 -2.37
N ARG A 163 7.04 -0.95 -3.21
CA ARG A 163 6.37 -2.19 -2.81
C ARG A 163 6.75 -3.30 -3.77
N ASN A 164 6.90 -4.50 -3.23
CA ASN A 164 7.04 -5.70 -4.04
C ASN A 164 5.68 -6.40 -4.09
N ILE A 165 5.17 -6.63 -5.29
CA ILE A 165 3.93 -7.35 -5.55
C ILE A 165 4.27 -8.49 -6.51
N ASP A 166 4.23 -9.73 -6.02
CA ASP A 166 4.56 -10.96 -6.77
C ASP A 166 5.92 -10.93 -7.49
N GLY A 167 6.92 -10.35 -6.85
CA GLY A 167 8.27 -10.26 -7.41
C GLY A 167 8.51 -9.03 -8.29
N GLU A 168 7.47 -8.28 -8.64
CA GLU A 168 7.60 -6.99 -9.34
C GLU A 168 7.63 -5.82 -8.34
N VAL A 169 8.59 -4.94 -8.50
CA VAL A 169 8.71 -3.73 -7.68
C VAL A 169 7.88 -2.61 -8.31
N PHE A 170 6.99 -2.05 -7.51
CA PHE A 170 6.23 -0.84 -7.83
C PHE A 170 6.72 0.28 -6.93
N GLY A 171 7.00 1.43 -7.51
CA GLY A 171 7.47 2.59 -6.77
C GLY A 171 6.66 3.83 -7.10
N GLN A 172 6.39 4.63 -6.08
CA GLN A 172 5.84 5.96 -6.24
C GLN A 172 6.71 6.95 -5.48
N MET A 173 7.02 8.08 -6.10
CA MET A 173 7.78 9.15 -5.47
C MET A 173 7.14 10.50 -5.75
N ILE A 174 7.30 11.43 -4.83
CA ILE A 174 7.04 12.86 -5.06
C ILE A 174 8.41 13.53 -5.24
N LEU A 175 8.63 14.04 -6.42
CA LEU A 175 9.86 14.75 -6.78
C LEU A 175 9.56 16.24 -6.96
N GLN A 176 10.44 17.07 -6.45
CA GLN A 176 10.47 18.49 -6.80
C GLN A 176 11.54 18.71 -7.86
N PHE A 177 11.13 19.21 -9.01
CA PHE A 177 11.99 19.48 -10.14
C PHE A 177 12.53 20.93 -10.10
N PRO A 178 13.56 21.25 -10.92
CA PRO A 178 14.10 22.59 -11.02
C PRO A 178 13.09 23.64 -11.43
N GLU A 179 13.28 24.87 -10.97
CA GLU A 179 12.46 26.02 -11.34
C GLU A 179 12.59 26.36 -12.84
N GLU A 180 13.77 26.14 -13.43
CA GLU A 180 14.01 26.35 -14.86
C GLU A 180 13.10 25.47 -15.72
N GLU A 181 12.18 26.08 -16.44
CA GLU A 181 11.14 25.39 -17.20
C GLU A 181 11.69 24.45 -18.28
N ALA A 182 12.74 24.90 -19.00
CA ALA A 182 13.35 24.12 -20.08
C ALA A 182 13.98 22.82 -19.53
N LEU A 183 14.73 22.93 -18.42
CA LEU A 183 15.34 21.78 -17.76
C LEU A 183 14.28 20.85 -17.17
N ARG A 184 13.26 21.40 -16.51
CA ARG A 184 12.14 20.63 -15.94
C ARG A 184 11.42 19.83 -17.02
N LYS A 185 11.07 20.46 -18.15
CA LYS A 185 10.43 19.75 -19.28
C LYS A 185 11.32 18.64 -19.83
N LYS A 186 12.61 18.88 -19.98
CA LYS A 186 13.57 17.87 -20.44
C LYS A 186 13.62 16.67 -19.50
N MET A 187 13.69 16.88 -18.20
CA MET A 187 13.74 15.81 -17.20
C MET A 187 12.42 15.01 -17.15
N ILE A 188 11.28 15.68 -17.22
CA ILE A 188 9.96 15.03 -17.28
C ILE A 188 9.83 14.18 -18.54
N GLN A 189 10.25 14.71 -19.69
CA GLN A 189 10.21 13.97 -20.95
C GLN A 189 11.11 12.74 -20.91
N TYR A 190 12.31 12.87 -20.35
CA TYR A 190 13.21 11.73 -20.14
C TYR A 190 12.52 10.59 -19.37
N LEU A 191 11.85 10.90 -18.26
CA LEU A 191 11.13 9.88 -17.48
C LEU A 191 10.00 9.23 -18.27
N LYS A 192 9.23 10.02 -19.01
CA LYS A 192 8.15 9.51 -19.89
C LYS A 192 8.67 8.59 -20.99
N ASP A 193 9.81 8.92 -21.58
CA ASP A 193 10.46 8.10 -22.63
C ASP A 193 10.97 6.76 -22.07
N GLN A 194 11.26 6.70 -20.77
CA GLN A 194 11.58 5.46 -20.05
C GLN A 194 10.32 4.70 -19.58
N GLY A 195 9.11 5.13 -19.92
CA GLY A 195 7.85 4.49 -19.53
C GLY A 195 7.41 4.79 -18.09
N VAL A 196 7.99 5.80 -17.45
CA VAL A 196 7.61 6.26 -16.11
C VAL A 196 6.41 7.20 -16.22
N GLU A 197 5.39 6.99 -15.39
CA GLU A 197 4.25 7.90 -15.32
C GLU A 197 4.61 9.13 -14.47
N VAL A 198 4.34 10.32 -15.01
CA VAL A 198 4.65 11.59 -14.35
C VAL A 198 3.41 12.48 -14.38
N GLU A 199 2.92 12.85 -13.21
CA GLU A 199 1.77 13.74 -13.03
C GLU A 199 2.15 14.93 -12.16
N GLU A 200 1.70 16.11 -12.54
CA GLU A 200 1.89 17.31 -11.74
C GLU A 200 1.03 17.27 -10.48
N VAL A 201 1.63 17.56 -9.33
CA VAL A 201 0.91 17.71 -8.08
C VAL A 201 0.47 19.17 -7.98
N ALA A 202 -0.84 19.42 -8.07
CA ALA A 202 -1.38 20.77 -8.07
C ALA A 202 -0.90 21.57 -6.85
N TYR A 203 -0.36 22.75 -7.11
CA TYR A 203 -0.07 23.78 -6.12
C TYR A 203 -1.36 24.56 -5.87
N VAL A 204 -1.92 24.46 -4.68
CA VAL A 204 -3.13 25.21 -4.26
C VAL A 204 -2.74 26.38 -3.39
#